data_d0bd3ee441395d50b93bd87188f2b8ab
#
_entry.id   d0bd3ee441395d50b93bd87188f2b8ab
#
_cell.length_a   1.000
_cell.length_b   1.000
_cell.length_c   1.000
_cell.angle_alpha   90.00
_cell.angle_beta   90.00
_cell.angle_gamma   90.00
#
_symmetry.space_group_name_H-M   'P 1'
#
loop_
_entity.id
_entity.type
_entity.pdbx_description
1 polymer ?
#
loop_
_entity_poly.entity_id
_entity_poly.type
_entity_poly.pdbx_seq_one_letter_code
_entity_poly.pdbx_strand_id
1 'polypeptide(L)'
;MDRRNLLPIGQFSQAGGLSVTALRHYDASGVLVPTFVDPVSGYRYYRRDQVRTARSIRALRQLDIPVEEVRRLLGGGQEELVAALRAHLSAAERRLEVQRSTVHSLLSRLTEGTEMTHRVTIRQGAAERILVRGATIDNSGLDAFLRAAYQEMYEVAGRGPLALTGPAFVRFHGVCDDENETLVEACLSFWEDGAQPTDLPEGMTVRELPETTLACTEVEGAAAAFPQILGAYDAVADWITRHDFAFAGPVRLVYRRWTGTPDAPDNRMEIAWPIAEPCA
;
A
#
# COMPACT_ATOMS: atom_id res chain seq x y z
N MET A 1 27.90 -19.38 41.21
CA MET A 1 27.46 -19.26 39.81
C MET A 1 28.19 -20.33 39.00
N ASP A 2 27.49 -21.29 38.41
CA ASP A 2 28.14 -22.36 37.64
C ASP A 2 28.65 -21.83 36.31
N ARG A 3 29.95 -21.58 36.22
CA ARG A 3 30.63 -21.07 35.00
C ARG A 3 30.64 -22.05 33.83
N ARG A 4 30.24 -23.33 34.06
CA ARG A 4 30.26 -24.38 33.01
C ARG A 4 29.29 -24.14 31.86
N ASN A 5 28.26 -23.32 32.09
CA ASN A 5 27.22 -23.02 31.09
C ASN A 5 27.36 -21.63 30.43
N LEU A 6 28.46 -20.91 30.72
CA LEU A 6 28.73 -19.58 30.20
C LEU A 6 29.75 -19.63 29.05
N LEU A 7 29.46 -18.90 27.98
CA LEU A 7 30.36 -18.69 26.85
C LEU A 7 30.93 -17.27 26.91
N PRO A 8 32.26 -17.09 26.83
CA PRO A 8 32.85 -15.80 26.58
C PRO A 8 32.34 -15.19 25.28
N ILE A 9 32.25 -13.84 25.22
CA ILE A 9 31.70 -13.12 24.05
C ILE A 9 32.27 -13.59 22.71
N GLY A 10 33.57 -13.93 22.61
CA GLY A 10 34.18 -14.43 21.39
C GLY A 10 33.66 -15.80 20.96
N GLN A 11 33.50 -16.74 21.92
CA GLN A 11 32.90 -18.06 21.63
C GLN A 11 31.40 -17.95 21.33
N PHE A 12 30.71 -17.08 22.04
CA PHE A 12 29.29 -16.82 21.78
C PHE A 12 29.07 -16.18 20.41
N SER A 13 29.94 -15.27 19.99
CA SER A 13 29.98 -14.67 18.65
C SER A 13 30.03 -15.76 17.56
N GLN A 14 30.94 -16.70 17.68
CA GLN A 14 31.06 -17.83 16.73
C GLN A 14 29.83 -18.72 16.74
N ALA A 15 29.32 -19.10 17.92
CA ALA A 15 28.16 -19.98 18.05
C ALA A 15 26.86 -19.33 17.56
N GLY A 16 26.66 -18.04 17.78
CA GLY A 16 25.49 -17.26 17.40
C GLY A 16 25.56 -16.69 16.00
N GLY A 17 26.76 -16.62 15.40
CA GLY A 17 26.99 -16.03 14.08
C GLY A 17 26.79 -14.51 14.05
N LEU A 18 27.08 -13.83 15.16
CA LEU A 18 27.03 -12.38 15.32
C LEU A 18 28.42 -11.83 15.64
N SER A 19 28.80 -10.68 15.10
CA SER A 19 30.09 -10.07 15.43
C SER A 19 30.09 -9.58 16.88
N VAL A 20 31.30 -9.50 17.49
CA VAL A 20 31.46 -8.96 18.84
C VAL A 20 30.94 -7.52 18.93
N THR A 21 31.10 -6.73 17.87
CA THR A 21 30.56 -5.38 17.77
C THR A 21 29.03 -5.37 17.80
N ALA A 22 28.39 -6.26 17.02
CA ALA A 22 26.94 -6.42 17.03
C ALA A 22 26.42 -6.84 18.42
N LEU A 23 27.12 -7.79 19.10
CA LEU A 23 26.76 -8.23 20.44
C LEU A 23 26.83 -7.08 21.48
N ARG A 24 27.82 -6.21 21.38
CA ARG A 24 27.90 -5.00 22.23
C ARG A 24 26.78 -4.01 21.95
N HIS A 25 26.41 -3.84 20.68
CA HIS A 25 25.28 -3.02 20.29
C HIS A 25 23.95 -3.58 20.81
N TYR A 26 23.73 -4.90 20.70
CA TYR A 26 22.52 -5.57 21.18
C TYR A 26 22.43 -5.59 22.73
N ASP A 27 23.57 -5.60 23.43
CA ASP A 27 23.60 -5.37 24.86
C ASP A 27 23.17 -3.95 25.21
N ALA A 28 23.73 -2.95 24.54
CA ALA A 28 23.40 -1.54 24.78
C ALA A 28 21.93 -1.20 24.45
N SER A 29 21.34 -1.83 23.41
CA SER A 29 19.93 -1.68 23.02
C SER A 29 18.97 -2.59 23.80
N GLY A 30 19.47 -3.45 24.69
CA GLY A 30 18.65 -4.38 25.48
C GLY A 30 18.02 -5.52 24.68
N VAL A 31 18.45 -5.77 23.43
CA VAL A 31 17.93 -6.86 22.59
C VAL A 31 18.53 -8.21 22.99
N LEU A 32 19.83 -8.23 23.35
CA LEU A 32 20.52 -9.43 23.80
C LEU A 32 21.55 -9.08 24.89
N VAL A 33 21.10 -9.14 26.11
CA VAL A 33 21.92 -8.77 27.28
C VAL A 33 22.77 -9.97 27.74
N PRO A 34 24.08 -9.77 28.06
CA PRO A 34 24.93 -10.82 28.63
C PRO A 34 24.38 -11.26 29.99
N THR A 35 24.47 -12.54 30.27
CA THR A 35 24.06 -13.09 31.56
C THR A 35 24.98 -12.66 32.70
N PHE A 36 26.25 -12.39 32.39
CA PHE A 36 27.24 -11.93 33.36
C PHE A 36 28.24 -11.00 32.67
N VAL A 37 28.55 -9.90 33.36
CA VAL A 37 29.66 -9.00 33.00
C VAL A 37 30.62 -9.02 34.16
N ASP A 38 31.87 -9.35 33.89
CA ASP A 38 32.92 -9.38 34.93
C ASP A 38 33.18 -7.95 35.44
N PRO A 39 32.97 -7.67 36.72
CA PRO A 39 33.08 -6.31 37.27
C PRO A 39 34.48 -5.74 37.25
N VAL A 40 35.50 -6.57 37.13
CA VAL A 40 36.93 -6.12 37.13
C VAL A 40 37.41 -5.86 35.71
N SER A 41 37.12 -6.82 34.78
CA SER A 41 37.64 -6.73 33.42
C SER A 41 36.60 -6.18 32.42
N GLY A 42 35.32 -6.05 32.77
CA GLY A 42 34.25 -5.67 31.88
C GLY A 42 33.90 -6.76 30.83
N TYR A 43 34.44 -7.96 30.98
CA TYR A 43 34.29 -9.03 30.03
C TYR A 43 32.90 -9.63 30.09
N ARG A 44 32.24 -9.85 28.91
CA ARG A 44 30.85 -10.30 28.80
C ARG A 44 30.77 -11.80 28.58
N TYR A 45 29.83 -12.41 29.29
CA TYR A 45 29.53 -13.83 29.22
C TYR A 45 28.04 -14.07 28.97
N TYR A 46 27.73 -14.99 28.08
CA TYR A 46 26.39 -15.37 27.66
C TYR A 46 26.10 -16.83 27.96
N ARG A 47 24.86 -17.19 28.27
CA ARG A 47 24.48 -18.60 28.42
C ARG A 47 24.37 -19.28 27.07
N ARG A 48 24.57 -20.61 27.06
CA ARG A 48 24.45 -21.43 25.85
C ARG A 48 23.05 -21.38 25.23
N ASP A 49 21.97 -21.28 26.03
CA ASP A 49 20.60 -21.16 25.58
C ASP A 49 20.34 -19.87 24.80
N GLN A 50 21.05 -18.77 25.11
CA GLN A 50 20.97 -17.51 24.38
C GLN A 50 21.50 -17.59 22.93
N VAL A 51 22.20 -18.68 22.55
CA VAL A 51 22.63 -18.90 21.17
C VAL A 51 21.46 -18.99 20.19
N ARG A 52 20.35 -19.57 20.62
CA ARG A 52 19.13 -19.61 19.80
C ARG A 52 18.61 -18.20 19.52
N THR A 53 18.51 -17.37 20.55
CA THR A 53 18.12 -15.97 20.42
C THR A 53 19.06 -15.18 19.51
N ALA A 54 20.38 -15.36 19.66
CA ALA A 54 21.35 -14.74 18.77
C ALA A 54 21.15 -15.10 17.29
N ARG A 55 20.86 -16.37 17.01
CA ARG A 55 20.58 -16.84 15.65
C ARG A 55 19.26 -16.27 15.10
N SER A 56 18.21 -16.15 15.95
CA SER A 56 16.96 -15.49 15.57
C SER A 56 17.17 -14.01 15.24
N ILE A 57 17.93 -13.29 16.09
CA ILE A 57 18.30 -11.90 15.82
C ILE A 57 19.00 -11.77 14.46
N ARG A 58 19.99 -12.63 14.20
CA ARG A 58 20.69 -12.62 12.92
C ARG A 58 19.75 -12.83 11.74
N ALA A 59 18.85 -13.82 11.84
CA ALA A 59 17.90 -14.11 10.77
C ALA A 59 16.95 -12.94 10.52
N LEU A 60 16.38 -12.33 11.58
CA LEU A 60 15.52 -11.15 11.46
C LEU A 60 16.26 -9.95 10.86
N ARG A 61 17.52 -9.73 11.24
CA ARG A 61 18.35 -8.66 10.65
C ARG A 61 18.73 -8.90 9.19
N GLN A 62 18.80 -10.16 8.74
CA GLN A 62 18.98 -10.50 7.30
C GLN A 62 17.74 -10.16 6.46
N LEU A 63 16.59 -9.98 7.11
CA LEU A 63 15.35 -9.50 6.50
C LEU A 63 15.19 -7.97 6.61
N ASP A 64 16.27 -7.25 6.96
CA ASP A 64 16.30 -5.79 7.17
C ASP A 64 15.33 -5.27 8.26
N ILE A 65 14.81 -6.15 9.13
CA ILE A 65 13.93 -5.76 10.24
C ILE A 65 14.72 -4.89 11.24
N PRO A 66 14.27 -3.67 11.58
CA PRO A 66 14.96 -2.76 12.50
C PRO A 66 15.21 -3.39 13.87
N VAL A 67 16.28 -2.98 14.55
CA VAL A 67 16.69 -3.54 15.85
C VAL A 67 15.60 -3.41 16.92
N GLU A 68 14.89 -2.28 16.93
CA GLU A 68 13.79 -2.04 17.88
C GLU A 68 12.63 -3.02 17.65
N GLU A 69 12.31 -3.28 16.40
CA GLU A 69 11.29 -4.24 16.00
C GLU A 69 11.72 -5.67 16.34
N VAL A 70 12.99 -6.03 16.11
CA VAL A 70 13.56 -7.31 16.55
C VAL A 70 13.37 -7.51 18.05
N ARG A 71 13.61 -6.46 18.86
CA ARG A 71 13.39 -6.53 20.30
C ARG A 71 11.93 -6.80 20.64
N ARG A 72 11.00 -6.10 20.00
CA ARG A 72 9.57 -6.27 20.19
C ARG A 72 9.13 -7.71 19.84
N LEU A 73 9.52 -8.20 18.68
CA LEU A 73 9.15 -9.53 18.18
C LEU A 73 9.72 -10.69 19.02
N LEU A 74 10.92 -10.53 19.57
CA LEU A 74 11.52 -11.55 20.47
C LEU A 74 10.91 -11.53 21.87
N GLY A 75 10.33 -10.41 22.30
CA GLY A 75 9.59 -10.29 23.56
C GLY A 75 8.13 -10.72 23.45
N GLY A 76 7.58 -10.81 22.24
CA GLY A 76 6.23 -11.26 21.94
C GLY A 76 6.08 -12.78 21.89
N GLY A 77 4.86 -13.22 21.66
CA GLY A 77 4.57 -14.64 21.50
C GLY A 77 4.99 -15.17 20.12
N GLN A 78 5.02 -16.52 20.01
CA GLN A 78 5.34 -17.19 18.73
C GLN A 78 4.35 -16.79 17.61
N GLU A 79 3.08 -16.60 17.95
CA GLU A 79 2.04 -16.21 16.99
C GLU A 79 2.30 -14.81 16.42
N GLU A 80 2.71 -13.85 17.24
CA GLU A 80 3.05 -12.50 16.83
C GLU A 80 4.26 -12.49 15.89
N LEU A 81 5.29 -13.27 16.21
CA LEU A 81 6.46 -13.42 15.35
C LEU A 81 6.09 -14.02 13.98
N VAL A 82 5.25 -15.06 13.96
CA VAL A 82 4.78 -15.70 12.73
C VAL A 82 3.96 -14.72 11.87
N ALA A 83 3.05 -13.96 12.50
CA ALA A 83 2.24 -12.95 11.82
C ALA A 83 3.11 -11.85 11.20
N ALA A 84 4.09 -11.33 11.96
CA ALA A 84 5.02 -10.31 11.48
C ALA A 84 5.89 -10.80 10.31
N LEU A 85 6.39 -12.04 10.38
CA LEU A 85 7.18 -12.62 9.28
C LEU A 85 6.35 -12.82 8.01
N ARG A 86 5.09 -13.25 8.14
CA ARG A 86 4.17 -13.36 6.99
C ARG A 86 3.89 -11.99 6.37
N ALA A 87 3.61 -10.98 7.19
CA ALA A 87 3.36 -9.62 6.72
C ALA A 87 4.60 -9.05 6.00
N HIS A 88 5.81 -9.29 6.55
CA HIS A 88 7.06 -8.87 5.94
C HIS A 88 7.30 -9.54 4.58
N LEU A 89 7.06 -10.86 4.48
CA LEU A 89 7.18 -11.59 3.22
C LEU A 89 6.21 -11.04 2.16
N SER A 90 4.93 -10.88 2.52
CA SER A 90 3.93 -10.32 1.60
C SER A 90 4.27 -8.90 1.13
N ALA A 91 4.83 -8.07 2.00
CA ALA A 91 5.31 -6.73 1.61
C ALA A 91 6.50 -6.79 0.65
N ALA A 92 7.45 -7.72 0.88
CA ALA A 92 8.59 -7.91 -0.01
C ALA A 92 8.16 -8.44 -1.39
N GLU A 93 7.20 -9.37 -1.44
CA GLU A 93 6.63 -9.90 -2.70
C GLU A 93 5.93 -8.79 -3.50
N ARG A 94 5.10 -7.97 -2.86
CA ARG A 94 4.47 -6.81 -3.51
C ARG A 94 5.51 -5.83 -4.05
N ARG A 95 6.53 -5.49 -3.27
CA ARG A 95 7.61 -4.59 -3.72
C ARG A 95 8.35 -5.14 -4.93
N LEU A 96 8.66 -6.43 -4.94
CA LEU A 96 9.31 -7.09 -6.07
C LEU A 96 8.43 -7.03 -7.33
N GLU A 97 7.12 -7.22 -7.19
CA GLU A 97 6.20 -7.17 -8.32
C GLU A 97 6.10 -5.76 -8.92
N VAL A 98 6.04 -4.72 -8.07
CA VAL A 98 6.11 -3.31 -8.51
C VAL A 98 7.41 -3.04 -9.27
N GLN A 99 8.55 -3.48 -8.72
CA GLN A 99 9.85 -3.30 -9.37
C GLN A 99 9.91 -3.99 -10.74
N ARG A 100 9.40 -5.22 -10.86
CA ARG A 100 9.32 -5.95 -12.13
C ARG A 100 8.46 -5.21 -13.15
N SER A 101 7.28 -4.74 -12.75
CA SER A 101 6.37 -3.99 -13.62
C SER A 101 7.02 -2.68 -14.10
N THR A 102 7.67 -1.95 -13.19
CA THR A 102 8.38 -0.71 -13.52
C THR A 102 9.50 -0.96 -14.52
N VAL A 103 10.34 -1.99 -14.30
CA VAL A 103 11.41 -2.35 -15.23
C VAL A 103 10.85 -2.76 -16.59
N HIS A 104 9.77 -3.54 -16.62
CA HIS A 104 9.12 -3.95 -17.86
C HIS A 104 8.58 -2.74 -18.64
N SER A 105 7.88 -1.83 -17.98
CA SER A 105 7.38 -0.58 -18.57
C SER A 105 8.51 0.27 -19.14
N LEU A 106 9.61 0.44 -18.40
CA LEU A 106 10.77 1.19 -18.88
C LEU A 106 11.43 0.53 -20.10
N LEU A 107 11.58 -0.81 -20.07
CA LEU A 107 12.15 -1.54 -21.20
C LEU A 107 11.27 -1.40 -22.46
N SER A 108 9.95 -1.54 -22.33
CA SER A 108 9.03 -1.36 -23.46
C SER A 108 9.15 0.05 -24.06
N ARG A 109 9.18 1.09 -23.21
CA ARG A 109 9.38 2.48 -23.68
C ARG A 109 10.70 2.71 -24.42
N LEU A 110 11.79 2.05 -23.98
CA LEU A 110 13.12 2.22 -24.56
C LEU A 110 13.35 1.38 -25.82
N THR A 111 12.68 0.20 -25.94
CA THR A 111 12.94 -0.73 -27.04
C THR A 111 11.93 -0.64 -28.18
N GLU A 112 10.66 -0.34 -27.87
CA GLU A 112 9.57 -0.42 -28.85
C GLU A 112 9.13 0.96 -29.38
N GLY A 113 9.72 2.05 -28.85
CA GLY A 113 9.21 3.40 -29.11
C GLY A 113 7.82 3.56 -28.49
N THR A 114 7.36 4.78 -28.32
CA THR A 114 6.10 5.08 -27.60
C THR A 114 4.86 4.64 -28.40
N GLU A 115 4.69 3.36 -28.69
CA GLU A 115 3.37 2.85 -29.03
C GLU A 115 2.56 2.77 -27.74
N MET A 116 1.58 3.67 -27.62
CA MET A 116 0.67 3.72 -26.47
C MET A 116 -0.12 2.43 -26.44
N THR A 117 0.23 1.54 -25.54
CA THR A 117 -0.48 0.25 -25.31
C THR A 117 -1.94 0.49 -24.90
N HIS A 118 -2.26 1.72 -24.45
CA HIS A 118 -3.59 2.12 -24.00
C HIS A 118 -4.14 3.26 -24.88
N ARG A 119 -5.31 3.02 -25.47
CA ARG A 119 -6.03 4.03 -26.26
C ARG A 119 -6.70 5.04 -25.32
N VAL A 120 -6.25 6.30 -25.33
CA VAL A 120 -6.88 7.37 -24.58
C VAL A 120 -7.98 8.02 -25.41
N THR A 121 -9.12 8.28 -24.80
CA THR A 121 -10.29 8.95 -25.39
C THR A 121 -10.74 10.10 -24.50
N ILE A 122 -11.35 11.12 -25.09
CA ILE A 122 -11.99 12.21 -24.36
C ILE A 122 -13.47 11.89 -24.17
N ARG A 123 -13.98 12.09 -22.97
CA ARG A 123 -15.37 11.92 -22.61
C ARG A 123 -15.88 13.10 -21.77
N GLN A 124 -17.08 13.55 -22.02
CA GLN A 124 -17.78 14.49 -21.13
C GLN A 124 -18.36 13.71 -19.94
N GLY A 125 -17.98 14.12 -18.73
CA GLY A 125 -18.61 13.66 -17.49
C GLY A 125 -19.73 14.64 -17.12
N ALA A 126 -20.94 14.15 -16.97
CA ALA A 126 -22.06 14.96 -16.51
C ALA A 126 -21.85 15.42 -15.07
N ALA A 127 -22.50 16.50 -14.69
CA ALA A 127 -22.62 16.87 -13.27
C ALA A 127 -23.31 15.72 -12.50
N GLU A 128 -22.75 15.35 -11.38
CA GLU A 128 -23.23 14.20 -10.59
C GLU A 128 -23.13 14.48 -9.08
N ARG A 129 -24.06 13.91 -8.32
CA ARG A 129 -23.97 13.89 -6.86
C ARG A 129 -23.35 12.58 -6.42
N ILE A 130 -22.42 12.67 -5.50
CA ILE A 130 -21.67 11.52 -5.02
C ILE A 130 -21.74 11.44 -3.49
N LEU A 131 -21.89 10.22 -3.00
CA LEU A 131 -21.58 9.88 -1.63
C LEU A 131 -20.07 9.61 -1.54
N VAL A 132 -19.41 10.20 -0.55
CA VAL A 132 -17.95 10.16 -0.42
C VAL A 132 -17.55 9.73 0.97
N ARG A 133 -16.61 8.80 1.04
CA ARG A 133 -15.83 8.50 2.24
C ARG A 133 -14.36 8.64 1.93
N GLY A 134 -13.65 9.49 2.68
CA GLY A 134 -12.24 9.78 2.50
C GLY A 134 -11.38 9.29 3.66
N ALA A 135 -10.12 8.92 3.36
CA ALA A 135 -9.08 8.67 4.33
C ALA A 135 -7.71 9.03 3.76
N THR A 136 -6.78 9.49 4.62
CA THR A 136 -5.37 9.64 4.24
C THR A 136 -4.66 8.34 4.56
N ILE A 137 -4.21 7.65 3.53
CA ILE A 137 -3.67 6.29 3.63
C ILE A 137 -2.56 6.06 2.60
N ASP A 138 -1.70 5.10 2.90
CA ASP A 138 -0.74 4.51 1.97
C ASP A 138 -1.35 3.32 1.21
N ASN A 139 -0.56 2.72 0.31
CA ASN A 139 -0.99 1.56 -0.46
C ASN A 139 -1.30 0.32 0.42
N SER A 140 -0.65 0.18 1.57
CA SER A 140 -0.87 -0.98 2.47
C SER A 140 -2.25 -0.96 3.12
N GLY A 141 -2.80 0.23 3.36
CA GLY A 141 -4.13 0.44 3.93
C GLY A 141 -5.27 0.47 2.91
N LEU A 142 -4.95 0.61 1.61
CA LEU A 142 -5.91 0.90 0.55
C LEU A 142 -7.05 -0.15 0.44
N ASP A 143 -6.71 -1.42 0.35
CA ASP A 143 -7.68 -2.51 0.21
C ASP A 143 -8.64 -2.62 1.41
N ALA A 144 -8.11 -2.49 2.62
CA ALA A 144 -8.91 -2.54 3.83
C ALA A 144 -9.88 -1.36 3.90
N PHE A 145 -9.38 -0.16 3.58
CA PHE A 145 -10.18 1.06 3.54
C PHE A 145 -11.30 0.96 2.51
N LEU A 146 -10.99 0.62 1.26
CA LEU A 146 -12.00 0.57 0.18
C LEU A 146 -13.09 -0.46 0.47
N ARG A 147 -12.73 -1.63 0.99
CA ARG A 147 -13.70 -2.67 1.37
C ARG A 147 -14.65 -2.18 2.46
N ALA A 148 -14.12 -1.59 3.53
CA ALA A 148 -14.93 -1.06 4.61
C ALA A 148 -15.80 0.12 4.14
N ALA A 149 -15.22 1.06 3.38
CA ALA A 149 -15.93 2.23 2.87
C ALA A 149 -17.10 1.84 1.97
N TYR A 150 -16.89 0.98 0.97
CA TYR A 150 -17.96 0.57 0.07
C TYR A 150 -19.02 -0.27 0.79
N GLN A 151 -18.65 -1.16 1.69
CA GLN A 151 -19.64 -1.89 2.49
C GLN A 151 -20.57 -0.93 3.21
N GLU A 152 -20.04 0.04 3.94
CA GLU A 152 -20.81 1.03 4.70
C GLU A 152 -21.65 1.92 3.76
N MET A 153 -21.07 2.39 2.64
CA MET A 153 -21.78 3.22 1.66
C MET A 153 -22.94 2.48 0.99
N TYR A 154 -22.80 1.22 0.64
CA TYR A 154 -23.91 0.40 0.11
C TYR A 154 -25.00 0.14 1.17
N GLU A 155 -24.64 -0.02 2.44
CA GLU A 155 -25.59 -0.11 3.53
C GLU A 155 -26.41 1.18 3.67
N VAL A 156 -25.76 2.35 3.60
CA VAL A 156 -26.43 3.66 3.63
C VAL A 156 -27.36 3.81 2.42
N ALA A 157 -26.89 3.49 1.22
CA ALA A 157 -27.71 3.54 0.01
C ALA A 157 -28.92 2.60 0.09
N GLY A 158 -28.78 1.43 0.70
CA GLY A 158 -29.89 0.46 0.86
C GLY A 158 -30.92 0.84 1.93
N ARG A 159 -30.59 1.72 2.87
CA ARG A 159 -31.52 2.19 3.93
C ARG A 159 -32.35 3.42 3.52
N GLY A 160 -31.93 4.13 2.46
CA GLY A 160 -32.52 5.42 2.05
C GLY A 160 -33.04 5.43 0.62
N PRO A 161 -33.56 6.55 0.14
CA PRO A 161 -34.07 6.72 -1.21
C PRO A 161 -32.96 6.91 -2.26
N LEU A 162 -31.71 6.54 -1.95
CA LEU A 162 -30.57 6.75 -2.84
C LEU A 162 -30.55 5.74 -3.99
N ALA A 163 -30.96 6.14 -5.17
CA ALA A 163 -30.82 5.34 -6.38
C ALA A 163 -29.39 5.53 -6.93
N LEU A 164 -28.57 4.46 -6.93
CA LEU A 164 -27.24 4.51 -7.51
C LEU A 164 -27.34 4.67 -9.04
N THR A 165 -26.61 5.63 -9.60
CA THR A 165 -26.70 6.03 -11.01
C THR A 165 -25.50 5.62 -11.86
N GLY A 166 -24.42 5.16 -11.23
CA GLY A 166 -23.19 4.82 -11.92
C GLY A 166 -22.36 3.77 -11.17
N PRO A 167 -21.26 3.36 -11.77
CA PRO A 167 -20.31 2.48 -11.13
C PRO A 167 -19.62 3.19 -9.94
N ALA A 168 -19.19 2.40 -8.95
CA ALA A 168 -18.32 2.89 -7.91
C ALA A 168 -16.99 3.37 -8.50
N PHE A 169 -16.38 4.38 -7.88
CA PHE A 169 -15.07 4.86 -8.28
C PHE A 169 -14.27 5.40 -7.09
N VAL A 170 -12.97 5.40 -7.24
CA VAL A 170 -12.01 5.96 -6.27
C VAL A 170 -11.39 7.22 -6.86
N ARG A 171 -11.19 8.24 -6.02
CA ARG A 171 -10.44 9.45 -6.37
C ARG A 171 -9.14 9.46 -5.59
N PHE A 172 -8.01 9.60 -6.29
CA PHE A 172 -6.69 9.74 -5.69
C PHE A 172 -6.23 11.19 -5.81
N HIS A 173 -5.95 11.83 -4.68
CA HIS A 173 -5.54 13.24 -4.63
C HIS A 173 -4.01 13.41 -4.72
N GLY A 174 -3.27 12.32 -4.78
CA GLY A 174 -1.82 12.28 -4.91
C GLY A 174 -1.34 10.87 -5.18
N VAL A 175 -0.04 10.65 -5.07
CA VAL A 175 0.57 9.33 -5.18
C VAL A 175 0.24 8.53 -3.93
N CYS A 176 -0.30 7.33 -4.11
CA CYS A 176 -0.59 6.36 -3.05
C CYS A 176 0.31 5.14 -3.26
N ASP A 177 1.40 5.08 -2.55
CA ASP A 177 2.37 3.98 -2.59
C ASP A 177 2.78 3.56 -1.17
N ASP A 178 3.79 2.69 -1.04
CA ASP A 178 4.24 2.19 0.27
C ASP A 178 5.05 3.25 1.08
N GLU A 179 5.43 4.37 0.46
CA GLU A 179 6.23 5.44 1.08
C GLU A 179 5.41 6.73 1.29
N ASN A 180 4.32 6.90 0.54
CA ASN A 180 3.52 8.12 0.52
C ASN A 180 2.06 7.85 0.86
N GLU A 181 1.58 8.54 1.89
CA GLU A 181 0.15 8.64 2.19
C GLU A 181 -0.49 9.73 1.35
N THR A 182 -1.70 9.50 0.87
CA THR A 182 -2.52 10.52 0.19
C THR A 182 -3.97 10.41 0.59
N LEU A 183 -4.72 11.48 0.35
CA LEU A 183 -6.17 11.44 0.47
C LEU A 183 -6.73 10.55 -0.64
N VAL A 184 -7.40 9.48 -0.24
CA VAL A 184 -8.16 8.57 -1.10
C VAL A 184 -9.62 8.68 -0.76
N GLU A 185 -10.47 8.86 -1.77
CA GLU A 185 -11.91 8.97 -1.60
C GLU A 185 -12.61 7.84 -2.35
N ALA A 186 -13.34 6.99 -1.61
CA ALA A 186 -14.34 6.07 -2.17
C ALA A 186 -15.61 6.85 -2.51
N CYS A 187 -16.14 6.65 -3.72
CA CYS A 187 -17.25 7.43 -4.25
C CYS A 187 -18.34 6.54 -4.85
N LEU A 188 -19.59 6.85 -4.59
CA LEU A 188 -20.77 6.28 -5.26
C LEU A 188 -21.63 7.39 -5.84
N SER A 189 -21.90 7.35 -7.15
CA SER A 189 -22.83 8.27 -7.79
C SER A 189 -24.27 7.85 -7.51
N PHE A 190 -25.12 8.81 -7.17
CA PHE A 190 -26.52 8.54 -6.89
C PHE A 190 -27.44 9.65 -7.43
N TRP A 191 -28.67 9.27 -7.68
CA TRP A 191 -29.77 10.19 -7.94
C TRP A 191 -30.66 10.28 -6.70
N GLU A 192 -31.15 11.47 -6.41
CA GLU A 192 -32.01 11.73 -5.28
C GLU A 192 -33.35 12.28 -5.77
N ASP A 193 -34.41 11.63 -5.34
CA ASP A 193 -35.80 12.14 -5.53
C ASP A 193 -36.17 13.13 -4.41
N GLY A 194 -35.32 14.16 -4.19
CA GLY A 194 -35.66 15.35 -3.38
C GLY A 194 -35.28 15.33 -1.90
N ALA A 195 -34.82 14.23 -1.31
CA ALA A 195 -34.38 14.19 0.09
C ALA A 195 -32.88 13.94 0.21
N GLN A 196 -32.14 14.83 0.89
CA GLN A 196 -30.74 14.55 1.23
C GLN A 196 -30.67 13.45 2.30
N PRO A 197 -29.72 12.53 2.26
CA PRO A 197 -29.50 11.60 3.34
C PRO A 197 -29.16 12.39 4.62
N THR A 198 -30.05 12.34 5.58
CA THR A 198 -29.97 13.17 6.80
C THR A 198 -29.19 12.54 7.92
N ASP A 199 -28.86 11.26 7.80
CA ASP A 199 -28.19 10.48 8.86
C ASP A 199 -27.00 9.70 8.27
N LEU A 200 -25.95 10.44 7.92
CA LEU A 200 -24.72 9.87 7.39
C LEU A 200 -23.76 9.49 8.53
N PRO A 201 -23.11 8.33 8.45
CA PRO A 201 -22.03 7.97 9.36
C PRO A 201 -20.91 9.02 9.40
N GLU A 202 -20.20 9.08 10.51
CA GLU A 202 -19.07 10.00 10.68
C GLU A 202 -18.02 9.79 9.57
N GLY A 203 -17.56 10.89 8.96
CA GLY A 203 -16.60 10.87 7.86
C GLY A 203 -17.19 10.58 6.48
N MET A 204 -18.51 10.37 6.38
CA MET A 204 -19.21 10.26 5.10
C MET A 204 -19.91 11.58 4.74
N THR A 205 -19.78 12.01 3.49
CA THR A 205 -20.33 13.29 3.02
C THR A 205 -20.97 13.14 1.65
N VAL A 206 -21.89 14.05 1.33
CA VAL A 206 -22.41 14.23 -0.04
C VAL A 206 -21.68 15.40 -0.69
N ARG A 207 -21.26 15.20 -1.93
CA ARG A 207 -20.66 16.26 -2.76
C ARG A 207 -21.27 16.30 -4.14
N GLU A 208 -21.21 17.47 -4.75
CA GLU A 208 -21.56 17.68 -6.15
C GLU A 208 -20.27 17.78 -6.97
N LEU A 209 -20.14 16.94 -7.98
CA LEU A 209 -19.11 17.05 -8.99
C LEU A 209 -19.68 17.82 -10.17
N PRO A 210 -19.01 18.87 -10.64
CA PRO A 210 -19.45 19.61 -11.82
C PRO A 210 -19.27 18.77 -13.09
N GLU A 211 -19.96 19.17 -14.14
CA GLU A 211 -19.65 18.71 -15.48
C GLU A 211 -18.15 18.94 -15.79
N THR A 212 -17.49 17.94 -16.33
CA THR A 212 -16.06 18.00 -16.57
C THR A 212 -15.64 17.15 -17.77
N THR A 213 -14.63 17.59 -18.49
CA THR A 213 -14.00 16.81 -19.54
C THR A 213 -13.02 15.82 -18.91
N LEU A 214 -13.06 14.57 -19.34
CA LEU A 214 -12.25 13.48 -18.83
C LEU A 214 -11.40 12.89 -19.96
N ALA A 215 -10.09 12.74 -19.73
CA ALA A 215 -9.22 11.87 -20.52
C ALA A 215 -9.27 10.46 -19.90
N CYS A 216 -9.68 9.48 -20.71
CA CYS A 216 -10.01 8.14 -20.20
C CYS A 216 -9.30 7.04 -20.97
N THR A 217 -8.94 5.97 -20.27
CA THR A 217 -8.58 4.68 -20.88
C THR A 217 -9.20 3.53 -20.10
N GLU A 218 -9.55 2.45 -20.80
CA GLU A 218 -10.09 1.23 -20.19
C GLU A 218 -9.00 0.15 -20.11
N VAL A 219 -9.06 -0.64 -19.06
CA VAL A 219 -8.20 -1.80 -18.82
C VAL A 219 -9.05 -3.00 -18.41
N GLU A 220 -8.64 -4.18 -18.85
CA GLU A 220 -9.38 -5.43 -18.63
C GLU A 220 -8.48 -6.54 -18.07
N GLY A 221 -9.08 -7.45 -17.32
CA GLY A 221 -8.43 -8.64 -16.80
C GLY A 221 -7.20 -8.35 -15.96
N ALA A 222 -6.09 -9.02 -16.24
CA ALA A 222 -4.85 -8.86 -15.49
C ALA A 222 -4.25 -7.44 -15.58
N ALA A 223 -4.50 -6.70 -16.67
CA ALA A 223 -4.06 -5.30 -16.80
C ALA A 223 -4.82 -4.35 -15.86
N ALA A 224 -5.97 -4.76 -15.33
CA ALA A 224 -6.75 -4.00 -14.34
C ALA A 224 -6.25 -4.21 -12.90
N ALA A 225 -5.33 -5.15 -12.67
CA ALA A 225 -4.75 -5.42 -11.37
C ALA A 225 -3.51 -4.56 -11.11
N PHE A 226 -3.25 -4.26 -9.83
CA PHE A 226 -1.99 -3.66 -9.41
C PHE A 226 -0.87 -4.72 -9.43
N PRO A 227 0.33 -4.40 -9.93
CA PRO A 227 0.81 -3.09 -10.37
C PRO A 227 0.61 -2.78 -11.86
N GLN A 228 0.08 -3.70 -12.68
CA GLN A 228 -0.05 -3.56 -14.14
C GLN A 228 -0.89 -2.35 -14.55
N ILE A 229 -1.90 -2.02 -13.75
CA ILE A 229 -2.78 -0.87 -13.97
C ILE A 229 -2.03 0.48 -14.00
N LEU A 230 -0.85 0.56 -13.36
CA LEU A 230 -0.03 1.79 -13.35
C LEU A 230 0.34 2.26 -14.76
N GLY A 231 0.54 1.33 -15.70
CA GLY A 231 0.79 1.67 -17.11
C GLY A 231 -0.36 2.44 -17.76
N ALA A 232 -1.60 2.21 -17.34
CA ALA A 232 -2.76 2.97 -17.83
C ALA A 232 -2.81 4.39 -17.25
N TYR A 233 -2.45 4.58 -15.98
CA TYR A 233 -2.29 5.92 -15.40
C TYR A 233 -1.23 6.73 -16.14
N ASP A 234 -0.06 6.13 -16.37
CA ASP A 234 1.03 6.75 -17.12
C ASP A 234 0.59 7.14 -18.54
N ALA A 235 -0.12 6.23 -19.24
CA ALA A 235 -0.58 6.49 -20.60
C ALA A 235 -1.54 7.69 -20.69
N VAL A 236 -2.48 7.81 -19.73
CA VAL A 236 -3.39 8.95 -19.67
C VAL A 236 -2.64 10.25 -19.34
N ALA A 237 -1.73 10.22 -18.37
CA ALA A 237 -0.94 11.38 -17.96
C ALA A 237 -0.03 11.87 -19.12
N ASP A 238 0.65 10.95 -19.79
CA ASP A 238 1.48 11.25 -20.98
C ASP A 238 0.64 11.82 -22.11
N TRP A 239 -0.57 11.29 -22.34
CA TRP A 239 -1.46 11.79 -23.36
C TRP A 239 -1.92 13.22 -23.06
N ILE A 240 -2.33 13.51 -21.81
CA ILE A 240 -2.71 14.85 -21.35
C ILE A 240 -1.60 15.85 -21.61
N THR A 241 -0.36 15.49 -21.19
CA THR A 241 0.81 16.34 -21.35
C THR A 241 1.17 16.61 -22.81
N ARG A 242 1.07 15.59 -23.70
CA ARG A 242 1.38 15.74 -25.14
C ARG A 242 0.36 16.57 -25.91
N HIS A 243 -0.87 16.64 -25.42
CA HIS A 243 -1.93 17.41 -26.06
C HIS A 243 -2.17 18.77 -25.38
N ASP A 244 -1.25 19.19 -24.50
CA ASP A 244 -1.25 20.48 -23.80
C ASP A 244 -2.50 20.74 -22.95
N PHE A 245 -3.18 19.70 -22.46
CA PHE A 245 -4.26 19.85 -21.48
C PHE A 245 -3.71 20.06 -20.07
N ALA A 246 -4.47 20.80 -19.25
CA ALA A 246 -4.18 20.93 -17.82
C ALA A 246 -4.91 19.84 -17.01
N PHE A 247 -4.26 19.31 -15.97
CA PHE A 247 -4.91 18.43 -14.98
C PHE A 247 -5.88 19.26 -14.15
N ALA A 248 -7.18 18.91 -14.17
CA ALA A 248 -8.24 19.70 -13.55
C ALA A 248 -8.82 19.08 -12.27
N GLY A 249 -8.19 18.04 -11.74
CA GLY A 249 -8.62 17.39 -10.50
C GLY A 249 -7.99 16.01 -10.29
N PRO A 250 -8.39 15.33 -9.20
CA PRO A 250 -7.87 14.01 -8.87
C PRO A 250 -8.30 12.96 -9.89
N VAL A 251 -7.37 12.06 -10.19
CA VAL A 251 -7.65 10.92 -11.07
C VAL A 251 -8.70 10.02 -10.45
N ARG A 252 -9.57 9.46 -11.30
CA ARG A 252 -10.62 8.52 -10.94
C ARG A 252 -10.28 7.13 -11.44
N LEU A 253 -10.33 6.13 -10.55
CA LEU A 253 -10.36 4.71 -10.89
C LEU A 253 -11.81 4.24 -10.82
N VAL A 254 -12.42 3.98 -11.97
CA VAL A 254 -13.85 3.63 -12.09
C VAL A 254 -13.99 2.12 -12.24
N TYR A 255 -14.74 1.49 -11.35
CA TYR A 255 -15.01 0.05 -11.37
C TYR A 255 -16.17 -0.26 -12.34
N ARG A 256 -15.88 -0.37 -13.65
CA ARG A 256 -16.89 -0.73 -14.65
C ARG A 256 -17.46 -2.12 -14.41
N ARG A 257 -16.60 -3.07 -14.06
CA ARG A 257 -16.94 -4.41 -13.59
C ARG A 257 -15.86 -4.92 -12.64
N TRP A 258 -16.26 -5.28 -11.44
CA TRP A 258 -15.38 -5.85 -10.44
C TRP A 258 -15.94 -7.14 -9.89
N THR A 259 -15.15 -8.23 -9.93
CA THR A 259 -15.58 -9.58 -9.53
C THR A 259 -15.21 -9.94 -8.10
N GLY A 260 -14.49 -9.06 -7.38
CA GLY A 260 -13.97 -9.34 -6.05
C GLY A 260 -12.58 -10.02 -6.04
N THR A 261 -12.08 -10.43 -7.21
CA THR A 261 -10.76 -11.05 -7.38
C THR A 261 -9.90 -10.17 -8.29
N PRO A 262 -8.71 -9.71 -7.89
CA PRO A 262 -7.90 -8.77 -8.64
C PRO A 262 -7.58 -9.20 -10.08
N ASP A 263 -7.16 -10.45 -10.30
CA ASP A 263 -6.70 -10.95 -11.60
C ASP A 263 -7.82 -11.58 -12.46
N ALA A 264 -9.08 -11.41 -12.07
CA ALA A 264 -10.16 -12.02 -12.81
C ALA A 264 -10.27 -11.45 -14.24
N PRO A 265 -10.41 -12.30 -15.27
CA PRO A 265 -10.43 -11.88 -16.68
C PRO A 265 -11.61 -10.97 -17.01
N ASP A 266 -12.66 -11.02 -16.22
CA ASP A 266 -13.87 -10.22 -16.38
C ASP A 266 -13.81 -8.84 -15.72
N ASN A 267 -12.75 -8.53 -15.00
CA ASN A 267 -12.58 -7.20 -14.42
C ASN A 267 -12.41 -6.16 -15.53
N ARG A 268 -13.12 -5.03 -15.39
CA ARG A 268 -13.00 -3.87 -16.26
C ARG A 268 -12.93 -2.61 -15.41
N MET A 269 -11.89 -1.84 -15.62
CA MET A 269 -11.68 -0.58 -14.94
C MET A 269 -11.40 0.52 -15.95
N GLU A 270 -11.77 1.74 -15.60
CA GLU A 270 -11.44 2.93 -16.37
C GLU A 270 -10.60 3.86 -15.53
N ILE A 271 -9.48 4.29 -16.07
CA ILE A 271 -8.73 5.43 -15.55
C ILE A 271 -9.29 6.66 -16.21
N ALA A 272 -9.81 7.61 -15.43
CA ALA A 272 -10.42 8.83 -15.94
C ALA A 272 -9.83 10.05 -15.22
N TRP A 273 -9.15 10.91 -15.97
CA TRP A 273 -8.52 12.12 -15.40
C TRP A 273 -9.28 13.36 -15.83
N PRO A 274 -9.77 14.21 -14.88
CA PRO A 274 -10.33 15.51 -15.21
C PRO A 274 -9.29 16.40 -15.88
N ILE A 275 -9.66 16.96 -17.03
CA ILE A 275 -8.81 17.85 -17.82
C ILE A 275 -9.51 19.17 -18.11
N ALA A 276 -8.72 20.22 -18.31
CA ALA A 276 -9.16 21.52 -18.80
C ALA A 276 -8.30 21.95 -19.97
N GLU A 277 -8.86 22.82 -20.83
CA GLU A 277 -8.06 23.46 -21.84
C GLU A 277 -6.96 24.29 -21.18
N PRO A 278 -5.76 24.40 -21.78
CA PRO A 278 -4.69 25.20 -21.22
C PRO A 278 -5.14 26.63 -21.05
N CYS A 279 -4.83 27.24 -19.92
CA CYS A 279 -4.97 28.66 -19.74
C CYS A 279 -4.10 29.37 -20.80
N ALA A 280 -4.72 30.11 -21.70
CA ALA A 280 -4.04 30.91 -22.73
C ALA A 280 -3.10 31.97 -22.12
#